data_fe2913682e5e9dda4be9d380bb70f61a
#
_entry.id   fe2913682e5e9dda4be9d380bb70f61a
#
_cell.length_a   1.000
_cell.length_b   1.000
_cell.length_c   1.000
_cell.angle_alpha   90.00
_cell.angle_beta   90.00
_cell.angle_gamma   90.00
#
_symmetry.space_group_name_H-M   'P 1'
#
loop_
_entity.id
_entity.type
_entity.pdbx_description
1 polymer ?
#
loop_
_entity_poly.entity_id
_entity_poly.type
_entity_poly.pdbx_seq_one_letter_code
_entity_poly.pdbx_strand_id
1 'polypeptide(L)'
;MWQVKLQITGTTAANCRRVLNAEFADVPGFEYDSFRGEYERFYNEVLNQGGIPLKPGARELLIWLREHGKKTGLASSTYTEKLMRQIAPSGIAVYFDSIIGGDQVTKSKPDPEIYLKSLKRLGLDPEKTFGIEDSYNGVRSQRAAGIHPIMVPDILPVTEEMRSLAEWILDDLQAVQHFFSEMNRQ
;
A
#
# COMPACT_ATOMS: atom_id res chain seq x y z
N MET A 1 21.90 -6.15 -3.30
CA MET A 1 20.90 -5.03 -3.41
C MET A 1 19.45 -5.51 -3.48
N TRP A 2 19.08 -6.55 -4.25
CA TRP A 2 17.71 -7.08 -4.31
C TRP A 2 17.20 -7.64 -2.98
N GLN A 3 18.02 -8.42 -2.25
CA GLN A 3 17.66 -8.98 -0.94
C GLN A 3 17.36 -7.89 0.12
N VAL A 4 18.05 -6.76 0.07
CA VAL A 4 17.79 -5.61 0.96
C VAL A 4 16.41 -5.05 0.70
N LYS A 5 16.02 -4.86 -0.56
CA LYS A 5 14.66 -4.41 -0.92
C LYS A 5 13.58 -5.32 -0.33
N LEU A 6 13.75 -6.63 -0.40
CA LEU A 6 12.80 -7.60 0.16
C LEU A 6 12.63 -7.45 1.68
N GLN A 7 13.68 -7.05 2.38
CA GLN A 7 13.66 -6.92 3.84
C GLN A 7 13.10 -5.59 4.35
N ILE A 8 13.16 -4.53 3.53
CA ILE A 8 12.74 -3.17 3.95
C ILE A 8 11.41 -2.72 3.35
N THR A 9 10.96 -3.34 2.24
CA THR A 9 9.69 -2.94 1.61
C THR A 9 8.49 -3.33 2.48
N GLY A 10 7.62 -2.36 2.76
CA GLY A 10 6.43 -2.56 3.57
C GLY A 10 6.70 -2.82 5.06
N THR A 11 7.91 -2.48 5.56
CA THR A 11 8.29 -2.67 6.96
C THR A 11 8.38 -1.35 7.73
N THR A 12 8.65 -1.43 9.04
CA THR A 12 8.81 -0.26 9.91
C THR A 12 10.13 0.47 9.67
N ALA A 13 10.20 1.77 10.01
CA ALA A 13 11.43 2.55 9.97
C ALA A 13 12.55 1.95 10.85
N ALA A 14 12.18 1.36 11.99
CA ALA A 14 13.13 0.68 12.88
C ALA A 14 13.77 -0.54 12.20
N ASN A 15 12.97 -1.35 11.47
CA ASN A 15 13.51 -2.47 10.70
C ASN A 15 14.37 -2.00 9.53
N CYS A 16 13.97 -0.95 8.82
CA CYS A 16 14.79 -0.35 7.76
C CYS A 16 16.16 0.07 8.30
N ARG A 17 16.21 0.76 9.45
CA ARG A 17 17.45 1.15 10.12
C ARG A 17 18.33 -0.05 10.43
N ARG A 18 17.77 -1.08 11.04
CA ARG A 18 18.50 -2.31 11.41
C ARG A 18 19.10 -2.99 10.18
N VAL A 19 18.31 -3.17 9.14
CA VAL A 19 18.73 -3.84 7.90
C VAL A 19 19.81 -3.04 7.19
N LEU A 20 19.60 -1.73 7.00
CA LEU A 20 20.54 -0.88 6.27
C LEU A 20 21.87 -0.71 7.04
N ASN A 21 21.83 -0.56 8.37
CA ASN A 21 23.06 -0.53 9.17
C ASN A 21 23.85 -1.85 9.08
N ALA A 22 23.18 -2.98 9.02
CA ALA A 22 23.84 -4.27 8.87
C ALA A 22 24.44 -4.46 7.45
N GLU A 23 23.70 -4.07 6.42
CA GLU A 23 24.12 -4.21 5.02
C GLU A 23 25.29 -3.29 4.66
N PHE A 24 25.32 -2.09 5.23
CA PHE A 24 26.34 -1.07 4.93
C PHE A 24 27.36 -0.90 6.07
N ALA A 25 27.48 -1.91 6.96
CA ALA A 25 28.42 -1.86 8.09
C ALA A 25 29.89 -1.63 7.66
N ASP A 26 30.28 -2.17 6.51
CA ASP A 26 31.64 -2.08 5.96
C ASP A 26 31.85 -0.85 5.06
N VAL A 27 30.84 0.01 4.89
CA VAL A 27 30.95 1.22 4.08
C VAL A 27 31.42 2.38 4.96
N PRO A 28 32.65 2.91 4.77
CA PRO A 28 33.17 4.00 5.57
C PRO A 28 32.26 5.24 5.49
N GLY A 29 31.87 5.76 6.65
CA GLY A 29 31.06 6.99 6.74
C GLY A 29 29.56 6.77 6.47
N PHE A 30 29.07 5.53 6.34
CA PHE A 30 27.63 5.32 6.26
C PHE A 30 26.98 5.57 7.62
N GLU A 31 26.08 6.55 7.63
CA GLU A 31 25.25 6.90 8.78
C GLU A 31 23.78 6.89 8.36
N TYR A 32 22.98 5.99 8.95
CA TYR A 32 21.56 5.82 8.57
C TYR A 32 20.76 7.13 8.64
N ASP A 33 20.99 7.94 9.66
CA ASP A 33 20.21 9.19 9.83
C ASP A 33 20.57 10.23 8.77
N SER A 34 21.83 10.34 8.37
CA SER A 34 22.27 11.17 7.26
C SER A 34 21.68 10.71 5.93
N PHE A 35 21.77 9.40 5.65
CA PHE A 35 21.15 8.78 4.47
C PHE A 35 19.63 9.02 4.44
N ARG A 36 18.97 8.83 5.58
CA ARG A 36 17.54 9.07 5.70
C ARG A 36 17.16 10.52 5.48
N GLY A 37 17.95 11.46 6.00
CA GLY A 37 17.75 12.88 5.79
C GLY A 37 17.87 13.28 4.32
N GLU A 38 18.88 12.77 3.61
CA GLU A 38 19.03 13.01 2.17
C GLU A 38 17.90 12.39 1.34
N TYR A 39 17.49 11.17 1.67
CA TYR A 39 16.32 10.52 1.06
C TYR A 39 15.05 11.36 1.24
N GLU A 40 14.77 11.84 2.45
CA GLU A 40 13.59 12.67 2.73
C GLU A 40 13.66 14.02 1.99
N ARG A 41 14.83 14.62 1.88
CA ARG A 41 15.02 15.85 1.10
C ARG A 41 14.68 15.62 -0.37
N PHE A 42 15.32 14.63 -0.99
CA PHE A 42 15.07 14.27 -2.40
C PHE A 42 13.61 13.91 -2.64
N TYR A 43 13.03 13.12 -1.75
CA TYR A 43 11.63 12.74 -1.80
C TYR A 43 10.68 13.96 -1.76
N ASN A 44 10.97 14.93 -0.87
CA ASN A 44 10.18 16.16 -0.80
C ASN A 44 10.34 17.04 -2.06
N GLU A 45 11.51 17.06 -2.67
CA GLU A 45 11.73 17.74 -3.95
C GLU A 45 10.83 17.14 -5.05
N VAL A 46 10.76 15.82 -5.16
CA VAL A 46 9.86 15.13 -6.12
C VAL A 46 8.39 15.46 -5.83
N LEU A 47 7.97 15.45 -4.56
CA LEU A 47 6.60 15.82 -4.19
C LEU A 47 6.28 17.27 -4.60
N ASN A 48 7.21 18.19 -4.46
CA ASN A 48 7.01 19.61 -4.80
C ASN A 48 7.01 19.86 -6.33
N GLN A 49 7.57 18.94 -7.12
CA GLN A 49 7.63 19.02 -8.59
C GLN A 49 6.42 18.40 -9.31
N GLY A 50 5.36 18.04 -8.60
CA GLY A 50 4.15 17.49 -9.21
C GLY A 50 3.65 16.22 -8.54
N GLY A 51 4.29 15.81 -7.45
CA GLY A 51 3.87 14.63 -6.68
C GLY A 51 4.41 13.32 -7.22
N ILE A 52 3.93 12.24 -6.63
CA ILE A 52 4.27 10.87 -7.05
C ILE A 52 3.30 10.46 -8.18
N PRO A 53 3.80 9.98 -9.32
CA PRO A 53 2.92 9.53 -10.39
C PRO A 53 2.07 8.35 -9.93
N LEU A 54 0.82 8.34 -10.37
CA LEU A 54 -0.08 7.22 -10.13
C LEU A 54 0.36 5.99 -10.92
N LYS A 55 0.12 4.81 -10.37
CA LYS A 55 0.22 3.58 -11.15
C LYS A 55 -0.80 3.61 -12.30
N PRO A 56 -0.44 3.06 -13.47
CA PRO A 56 -1.38 2.95 -14.59
C PRO A 56 -2.68 2.27 -14.17
N GLY A 57 -3.81 2.82 -14.60
CA GLY A 57 -5.14 2.31 -14.26
C GLY A 57 -5.70 2.73 -12.89
N ALA A 58 -4.90 3.40 -12.03
CA ALA A 58 -5.35 3.75 -10.68
C ALA A 58 -6.50 4.74 -10.67
N ARG A 59 -6.43 5.80 -11.47
CA ARG A 59 -7.50 6.80 -11.57
C ARG A 59 -8.74 6.20 -12.22
N GLU A 60 -8.58 5.45 -13.28
CA GLU A 60 -9.64 4.81 -14.05
C GLU A 60 -10.42 3.82 -13.17
N LEU A 61 -9.71 2.99 -12.40
CA LEU A 61 -10.33 2.07 -11.44
C LEU A 61 -11.13 2.82 -10.37
N LEU A 62 -10.58 3.88 -9.78
CA LEU A 62 -11.27 4.67 -8.75
C LEU A 62 -12.53 5.36 -9.30
N ILE A 63 -12.47 5.90 -10.52
CA ILE A 63 -13.63 6.47 -11.20
C ILE A 63 -14.70 5.40 -11.40
N TRP A 64 -14.30 4.25 -11.97
CA TRP A 64 -15.20 3.12 -12.22
C TRP A 64 -15.90 2.64 -10.94
N LEU A 65 -15.13 2.47 -9.84
CA LEU A 65 -15.69 2.05 -8.54
C LEU A 65 -16.75 3.03 -8.05
N ARG A 66 -16.48 4.33 -8.15
CA ARG A 66 -17.43 5.39 -7.75
C ARG A 66 -18.69 5.38 -8.61
N GLU A 67 -18.57 5.24 -9.93
CA GLU A 67 -19.69 5.17 -10.86
C GLU A 67 -20.60 3.96 -10.60
N HIS A 68 -20.02 2.87 -10.07
CA HIS A 68 -20.75 1.66 -9.69
C HIS A 68 -21.16 1.61 -8.20
N GLY A 69 -21.12 2.76 -7.52
CA GLY A 69 -21.57 2.90 -6.13
C GLY A 69 -20.77 2.09 -5.12
N LYS A 70 -19.52 1.73 -5.44
CA LYS A 70 -18.64 0.97 -4.54
C LYS A 70 -17.98 1.93 -3.55
N LYS A 71 -18.00 1.58 -2.27
CA LYS A 71 -17.25 2.31 -1.23
C LYS A 71 -15.76 1.98 -1.35
N THR A 72 -14.92 3.01 -1.19
CA THR A 72 -13.47 2.87 -1.32
C THR A 72 -12.74 3.39 -0.09
N GLY A 73 -11.72 2.65 0.36
CA GLY A 73 -10.84 3.02 1.45
C GLY A 73 -9.38 2.96 1.06
N LEU A 74 -8.59 3.93 1.53
CA LEU A 74 -7.13 3.92 1.43
C LEU A 74 -6.53 3.64 2.80
N ALA A 75 -5.79 2.53 2.92
CA ALA A 75 -5.11 2.08 4.13
C ALA A 75 -3.59 1.98 3.88
N SER A 76 -2.80 2.89 4.45
CA SER A 76 -1.36 3.01 4.22
C SER A 76 -0.57 2.95 5.51
N SER A 77 0.62 2.32 5.49
CA SER A 77 1.59 2.41 6.58
C SER A 77 2.25 3.79 6.70
N THR A 78 2.09 4.64 5.71
CA THR A 78 2.54 6.03 5.71
C THR A 78 1.66 6.87 6.65
N TYR A 79 2.25 7.77 7.41
CA TYR A 79 1.51 8.70 8.28
C TYR A 79 0.57 9.57 7.46
N THR A 80 -0.61 9.87 8.01
CA THR A 80 -1.72 10.54 7.33
C THR A 80 -1.29 11.84 6.65
N GLU A 81 -0.55 12.70 7.32
CA GLU A 81 -0.07 13.97 6.74
C GLU A 81 0.78 13.73 5.48
N LYS A 82 1.77 12.82 5.58
CA LYS A 82 2.63 12.48 4.45
C LYS A 82 1.85 11.83 3.32
N LEU A 83 0.92 10.93 3.65
CA LEU A 83 0.03 10.27 2.69
C LEU A 83 -0.80 11.29 1.92
N MET A 84 -1.41 12.25 2.62
CA MET A 84 -2.20 13.31 1.98
C MET A 84 -1.33 14.18 1.05
N ARG A 85 -0.11 14.52 1.45
CA ARG A 85 0.83 15.25 0.58
C ARG A 85 1.20 14.46 -0.68
N GLN A 86 1.26 13.12 -0.60
CA GLN A 86 1.54 12.25 -1.74
C GLN A 86 0.41 12.25 -2.77
N ILE A 87 -0.84 12.12 -2.30
CA ILE A 87 -2.00 11.92 -3.19
C ILE A 87 -2.67 13.23 -3.61
N ALA A 88 -2.46 14.34 -2.89
CA ALA A 88 -3.10 15.62 -3.18
C ALA A 88 -2.82 16.13 -4.62
N PRO A 89 -1.57 16.12 -5.13
CA PRO A 89 -1.30 16.59 -6.48
C PRO A 89 -2.03 15.81 -7.58
N SER A 90 -2.26 14.52 -7.35
CA SER A 90 -2.99 13.68 -8.30
C SER A 90 -4.51 13.89 -8.27
N GLY A 91 -5.05 14.53 -7.22
CA GLY A 91 -6.48 14.75 -7.07
C GLY A 91 -7.31 13.48 -6.79
N ILE A 92 -6.67 12.32 -6.49
CA ILE A 92 -7.42 11.07 -6.26
C ILE A 92 -8.06 10.97 -4.88
N ALA A 93 -7.69 11.84 -3.93
CA ALA A 93 -8.21 11.81 -2.56
C ALA A 93 -9.75 11.86 -2.50
N VAL A 94 -10.39 12.54 -3.45
CA VAL A 94 -11.84 12.71 -3.53
C VAL A 94 -12.61 11.42 -3.84
N TYR A 95 -11.92 10.39 -4.29
CA TYR A 95 -12.53 9.08 -4.60
C TYR A 95 -12.58 8.14 -3.39
N PHE A 96 -11.89 8.48 -2.28
CA PHE A 96 -11.88 7.63 -1.09
C PHE A 96 -12.89 8.11 -0.05
N ASP A 97 -13.77 7.21 0.37
CA ASP A 97 -14.73 7.44 1.48
C ASP A 97 -14.04 7.34 2.85
N SER A 98 -12.87 6.71 2.92
CA SER A 98 -12.03 6.61 4.12
C SER A 98 -10.56 6.60 3.76
N ILE A 99 -9.76 7.39 4.50
CA ILE A 99 -8.29 7.38 4.41
C ILE A 99 -7.75 7.14 5.81
N ILE A 100 -6.90 6.09 5.96
CA ILE A 100 -6.26 5.72 7.22
C ILE A 100 -4.76 5.60 6.99
N GLY A 101 -4.00 6.46 7.69
CA GLY A 101 -2.54 6.39 7.74
C GLY A 101 -2.05 5.56 8.93
N GLY A 102 -0.76 5.23 8.90
CA GLY A 102 -0.10 4.42 9.92
C GLY A 102 -0.05 5.04 11.33
N ASP A 103 -0.24 6.34 11.43
CA ASP A 103 -0.37 7.08 12.71
C ASP A 103 -1.72 6.89 13.40
N GLN A 104 -2.70 6.31 12.70
CA GLN A 104 -4.03 6.06 13.25
C GLN A 104 -4.19 4.65 13.84
N VAL A 105 -3.14 3.83 13.81
CA VAL A 105 -3.14 2.45 14.33
C VAL A 105 -2.00 2.25 15.32
N THR A 106 -2.17 1.31 16.24
CA THR A 106 -1.15 0.95 17.22
C THR A 106 -0.22 -0.14 16.71
N LYS A 107 -0.75 -1.02 15.86
CA LYS A 107 -0.01 -2.11 15.26
C LYS A 107 0.01 -1.97 13.75
N SER A 108 1.22 -2.00 13.19
CA SER A 108 1.42 -1.92 11.75
C SER A 108 1.19 -3.27 11.05
N LYS A 109 0.96 -3.25 9.73
CA LYS A 109 0.93 -4.47 8.88
C LYS A 109 2.15 -5.35 9.20
N PRO A 110 1.99 -6.66 9.40
CA PRO A 110 0.88 -7.53 8.99
C PRO A 110 -0.30 -7.63 9.98
N ASP A 111 -0.32 -6.87 11.09
CA ASP A 111 -1.49 -6.85 11.96
C ASP A 111 -2.71 -6.30 11.19
N PRO A 112 -3.92 -6.89 11.37
CA PRO A 112 -5.11 -6.48 10.64
C PRO A 112 -5.71 -5.12 11.05
N GLU A 113 -5.19 -4.48 12.11
CA GLU A 113 -5.80 -3.31 12.74
C GLU A 113 -6.20 -2.21 11.74
N ILE A 114 -5.33 -1.92 10.76
CA ILE A 114 -5.58 -0.84 9.80
C ILE A 114 -6.79 -1.15 8.88
N TYR A 115 -6.93 -2.41 8.45
CA TYR A 115 -8.07 -2.83 7.63
C TYR A 115 -9.35 -2.95 8.44
N LEU A 116 -9.29 -3.52 9.64
CA LEU A 116 -10.45 -3.59 10.55
C LEU A 116 -10.97 -2.19 10.87
N LYS A 117 -10.08 -1.23 11.09
CA LYS A 117 -10.45 0.17 11.31
C LYS A 117 -11.08 0.82 10.07
N SER A 118 -10.56 0.50 8.87
CA SER A 118 -11.13 0.96 7.61
C SER A 118 -12.53 0.39 7.39
N LEU A 119 -12.71 -0.91 7.56
CA LEU A 119 -14.01 -1.59 7.48
C LEU A 119 -15.03 -0.97 8.42
N LYS A 120 -14.65 -0.76 9.69
CA LYS A 120 -15.52 -0.12 10.69
C LYS A 120 -15.92 1.29 10.25
N ARG A 121 -15.00 2.10 9.75
CA ARG A 121 -15.28 3.47 9.30
C ARG A 121 -16.21 3.51 8.09
N LEU A 122 -16.07 2.55 7.20
CA LEU A 122 -16.90 2.43 5.99
C LEU A 122 -18.24 1.71 6.24
N GLY A 123 -18.39 1.03 7.38
CA GLY A 123 -19.55 0.20 7.67
C GLY A 123 -19.65 -1.01 6.73
N LEU A 124 -18.52 -1.64 6.45
CA LEU A 124 -18.43 -2.77 5.51
C LEU A 124 -18.21 -4.10 6.23
N ASP A 125 -18.78 -5.14 5.64
CA ASP A 125 -18.56 -6.53 6.00
C ASP A 125 -17.24 -7.03 5.38
N PRO A 126 -16.32 -7.61 6.17
CA PRO A 126 -15.09 -8.17 5.65
C PRO A 126 -15.30 -9.17 4.50
N GLU A 127 -16.27 -10.08 4.64
CA GLU A 127 -16.58 -11.13 3.66
C GLU A 127 -17.15 -10.59 2.33
N LYS A 128 -17.43 -9.29 2.25
CA LYS A 128 -17.91 -8.59 1.04
C LYS A 128 -16.93 -7.51 0.58
N THR A 129 -15.73 -7.52 1.12
CA THR A 129 -14.72 -6.49 0.87
C THR A 129 -13.49 -7.07 0.21
N PHE A 130 -13.05 -6.45 -0.87
CA PHE A 130 -11.80 -6.75 -1.54
C PHE A 130 -10.71 -5.77 -1.10
N GLY A 131 -9.49 -6.27 -0.95
CA GLY A 131 -8.32 -5.43 -0.71
C GLY A 131 -7.32 -5.59 -1.84
N ILE A 132 -6.83 -4.48 -2.41
CA ILE A 132 -5.80 -4.47 -3.45
C ILE A 132 -4.47 -4.10 -2.79
N GLU A 133 -3.44 -4.92 -2.98
CA GLU A 133 -2.14 -4.77 -2.33
C GLU A 133 -0.98 -5.24 -3.22
N ASP A 134 0.21 -4.63 -2.98
CA ASP A 134 1.47 -4.99 -3.64
C ASP A 134 2.50 -5.59 -2.67
N SER A 135 2.26 -5.47 -1.37
CA SER A 135 3.20 -5.87 -0.32
C SER A 135 2.77 -7.14 0.41
N TYR A 136 3.76 -7.97 0.79
CA TYR A 136 3.50 -9.20 1.53
C TYR A 136 2.81 -8.94 2.87
N ASN A 137 3.26 -7.92 3.61
CA ASN A 137 2.65 -7.56 4.88
C ASN A 137 1.22 -7.02 4.70
N GLY A 138 0.94 -6.35 3.58
CA GLY A 138 -0.39 -5.91 3.26
C GLY A 138 -1.34 -7.08 2.97
N VAL A 139 -0.93 -8.04 2.15
CA VAL A 139 -1.72 -9.25 1.85
C VAL A 139 -1.99 -10.06 3.13
N ARG A 140 -0.96 -10.28 3.99
CA ARG A 140 -1.13 -10.93 5.29
C ARG A 140 -2.15 -10.21 6.17
N SER A 141 -2.04 -8.88 6.24
CA SER A 141 -2.92 -8.03 7.03
C SER A 141 -4.37 -8.07 6.52
N GLN A 142 -4.57 -8.06 5.20
CA GLN A 142 -5.88 -8.21 4.57
C GLN A 142 -6.51 -9.57 4.90
N ARG A 143 -5.74 -10.65 4.73
CA ARG A 143 -6.19 -12.00 5.05
C ARG A 143 -6.58 -12.14 6.52
N ALA A 144 -5.76 -11.57 7.43
CA ALA A 144 -6.04 -11.55 8.86
C ALA A 144 -7.26 -10.70 9.23
N ALA A 145 -7.61 -9.70 8.44
CA ALA A 145 -8.83 -8.89 8.61
C ALA A 145 -10.09 -9.56 8.05
N GLY A 146 -9.97 -10.72 7.39
CA GLY A 146 -11.09 -11.45 6.79
C GLY A 146 -11.60 -10.87 5.47
N ILE A 147 -10.85 -9.94 4.83
CA ILE A 147 -11.19 -9.42 3.51
C ILE A 147 -10.53 -10.25 2.41
N HIS A 148 -11.03 -10.12 1.19
CA HIS A 148 -10.56 -10.86 0.02
C HIS A 148 -9.34 -10.18 -0.60
N PRO A 149 -8.10 -10.74 -0.45
CA PRO A 149 -6.90 -10.09 -0.98
C PRO A 149 -6.75 -10.30 -2.48
N ILE A 150 -6.56 -9.20 -3.20
CA ILE A 150 -6.08 -9.16 -4.58
C ILE A 150 -4.64 -8.64 -4.55
N MET A 151 -3.67 -9.47 -4.91
CA MET A 151 -2.29 -9.00 -5.05
C MET A 151 -2.06 -8.47 -6.46
N VAL A 152 -1.55 -7.25 -6.55
CA VAL A 152 -1.04 -6.64 -7.79
C VAL A 152 0.46 -6.41 -7.59
N PRO A 153 1.32 -7.33 -8.07
CA PRO A 153 2.76 -7.25 -7.84
C PRO A 153 3.37 -5.97 -8.45
N ASP A 154 4.28 -5.34 -7.71
CA ASP A 154 5.05 -4.19 -8.20
C ASP A 154 6.56 -4.48 -8.06
N ILE A 155 7.15 -4.08 -6.92
CA ILE A 155 8.58 -4.29 -6.66
C ILE A 155 8.85 -5.72 -6.19
N LEU A 156 7.92 -6.31 -5.43
CA LEU A 156 8.08 -7.64 -4.82
C LEU A 156 7.53 -8.72 -5.75
N PRO A 157 8.29 -9.83 -5.99
CA PRO A 157 7.82 -10.94 -6.81
C PRO A 157 6.73 -11.74 -6.06
N VAL A 158 5.94 -12.48 -6.81
CA VAL A 158 4.96 -13.40 -6.22
C VAL A 158 5.69 -14.62 -5.65
N THR A 159 5.47 -14.89 -4.35
CA THR A 159 6.00 -16.08 -3.66
C THR A 159 4.90 -17.15 -3.51
N GLU A 160 5.29 -18.39 -3.14
CA GLU A 160 4.31 -19.45 -2.83
C GLU A 160 3.41 -19.05 -1.65
N GLU A 161 3.95 -18.35 -0.65
CA GLU A 161 3.15 -17.80 0.43
C GLU A 161 2.07 -16.84 -0.09
N MET A 162 2.43 -15.92 -0.99
CA MET A 162 1.47 -14.99 -1.57
C MET A 162 0.42 -15.69 -2.41
N ARG A 163 0.80 -16.76 -3.15
CA ARG A 163 -0.15 -17.60 -3.88
C ARG A 163 -1.16 -18.30 -2.96
N SER A 164 -0.77 -18.61 -1.73
CA SER A 164 -1.66 -19.24 -0.74
C SER A 164 -2.56 -18.26 0.01
N LEU A 165 -2.14 -16.99 0.14
CA LEU A 165 -2.85 -15.97 0.92
C LEU A 165 -3.75 -15.07 0.07
N ALA A 166 -3.30 -14.67 -1.11
CA ALA A 166 -4.10 -13.89 -2.04
C ALA A 166 -5.13 -14.77 -2.74
N GLU A 167 -6.36 -14.31 -2.85
CA GLU A 167 -7.39 -15.03 -3.60
C GLU A 167 -7.23 -14.83 -5.11
N TRP A 168 -6.72 -13.67 -5.50
CA TRP A 168 -6.36 -13.35 -6.89
C TRP A 168 -5.00 -12.66 -6.94
N ILE A 169 -4.28 -12.96 -8.02
CA ILE A 169 -3.03 -12.28 -8.38
C ILE A 169 -3.24 -11.76 -9.78
N LEU A 170 -3.26 -10.45 -9.92
CA LEU A 170 -3.55 -9.76 -11.17
C LEU A 170 -2.35 -8.90 -11.57
N ASP A 171 -2.13 -8.72 -12.86
CA ASP A 171 -0.92 -8.09 -13.39
C ASP A 171 -0.86 -6.58 -13.10
N ASP A 172 -2.03 -5.90 -13.13
CA ASP A 172 -2.13 -4.45 -12.94
C ASP A 172 -3.54 -4.02 -12.49
N LEU A 173 -3.73 -2.72 -12.29
CA LEU A 173 -5.02 -2.16 -11.87
C LEU A 173 -6.08 -2.16 -12.98
N GLN A 174 -5.69 -2.29 -14.24
CA GLN A 174 -6.63 -2.45 -15.36
C GLN A 174 -7.22 -3.86 -15.34
N ALA A 175 -6.39 -4.87 -15.05
CA ALA A 175 -6.86 -6.24 -14.82
C ALA A 175 -7.81 -6.33 -13.62
N VAL A 176 -7.56 -5.56 -12.55
CA VAL A 176 -8.48 -5.46 -11.40
C VAL A 176 -9.82 -4.85 -11.82
N GLN A 177 -9.81 -3.78 -12.61
CA GLN A 177 -11.05 -3.18 -13.10
C GLN A 177 -11.85 -4.16 -13.97
N HIS A 178 -11.17 -4.88 -14.87
CA HIS A 178 -11.81 -5.90 -15.70
C HIS A 178 -12.44 -7.00 -14.85
N PHE A 179 -11.69 -7.52 -13.87
CA PHE A 179 -12.16 -8.52 -12.91
C PHE A 179 -13.47 -8.07 -12.22
N PHE A 180 -13.52 -6.85 -11.67
CA PHE A 180 -14.74 -6.34 -11.06
C PHE A 180 -15.88 -6.12 -12.05
N SER A 181 -15.56 -5.75 -13.30
CA SER A 181 -16.57 -5.59 -14.34
C SER A 181 -17.26 -6.91 -14.69
N GLU A 182 -16.50 -8.00 -14.73
CA GLU A 182 -17.05 -9.35 -14.96
C GLU A 182 -17.91 -9.83 -13.78
N MET A 183 -17.45 -9.61 -12.53
CA MET A 183 -18.23 -9.95 -11.34
C MET A 183 -19.56 -9.19 -11.26
N ASN A 184 -19.60 -7.95 -11.73
CA ASN A 184 -20.82 -7.11 -11.66
C ASN A 184 -21.87 -7.48 -12.74
N ARG A 185 -21.54 -8.37 -13.68
CA ARG A 185 -22.45 -8.88 -14.72
C ARG A 185 -23.20 -10.16 -14.32
N GLN A 186 -22.75 -10.80 -13.26
CA GLN A 186 -23.37 -12.00 -12.69
C GLN A 186 -24.39 -11.64 -11.61
#